data_8eb60b7c0eef54ffbcaf368c7ea6f598
#
_entry.id   8eb60b7c0eef54ffbcaf368c7ea6f598
#
_cell.length_a   1.000
_cell.length_b   1.000
_cell.length_c   1.000
_cell.angle_alpha   90.00
_cell.angle_beta   90.00
_cell.angle_gamma   90.00
#
_symmetry.space_group_name_H-M   'P 1'
#
loop_
_entity.id
_entity.type
_entity.pdbx_description
1 polymer ?
#
loop_
_entity_poly.entity_id
_entity_poly.type
_entity_poly.pdbx_seq_one_letter_code
_entity_poly.pdbx_strand_id
1 'polypeptide(L)'
;DGLSPIEDDIHIVYKKVKECDALILASPIFFGSLSAQTKIMIDRFQCAWVSKNILKKDIFKKKKTGAFICTSAAHRKDFFQNARSIVRNLFQVINAKYEGELFCPGLEKKGEVKKYPEFLESAYDLGKKIASAAKDLRPS
;
A
#
# COMPACT_ATOMS: atom_id res chain seq x y z
N ASP A 1 1.09 -1.08 -24.01
CA ASP A 1 0.43 -1.73 -22.87
C ASP A 1 0.11 -0.79 -21.71
N GLY A 2 0.65 0.42 -21.67
CA GLY A 2 0.49 1.37 -20.56
C GLY A 2 1.26 0.99 -19.29
N LEU A 3 2.14 0.01 -19.36
CA LEU A 3 3.09 -0.36 -18.33
C LEU A 3 4.48 0.23 -18.64
N SER A 4 5.39 0.14 -17.67
CA SER A 4 6.76 0.59 -17.85
C SER A 4 7.46 -0.12 -19.02
N PRO A 5 8.15 0.61 -19.90
CA PRO A 5 8.94 -0.01 -20.96
C PRO A 5 10.23 -0.65 -20.48
N ILE A 6 10.60 -0.43 -19.21
CA ILE A 6 11.80 -1.01 -18.62
C ILE A 6 11.50 -2.45 -18.21
N GLU A 7 12.21 -3.39 -18.76
CA GLU A 7 12.11 -4.82 -18.42
C GLU A 7 12.92 -5.12 -17.16
N ASP A 8 12.23 -5.20 -16.04
CA ASP A 8 12.78 -5.55 -14.73
C ASP A 8 11.71 -6.22 -13.85
N ASP A 9 12.05 -6.52 -12.61
CA ASP A 9 11.19 -7.23 -11.64
C ASP A 9 9.87 -6.52 -11.33
N ILE A 10 9.70 -5.25 -11.70
CA ILE A 10 8.43 -4.54 -11.47
C ILE A 10 7.26 -5.20 -12.19
N HIS A 11 7.50 -5.89 -13.30
CA HIS A 11 6.45 -6.62 -14.03
C HIS A 11 5.84 -7.75 -13.21
N ILE A 12 6.62 -8.35 -12.32
CA ILE A 12 6.13 -9.35 -11.35
C ILE A 12 5.14 -8.68 -10.38
N VAL A 13 5.51 -7.49 -9.89
CA VAL A 13 4.64 -6.71 -9.00
C VAL A 13 3.35 -6.30 -9.71
N TYR A 14 3.44 -5.80 -10.94
CA TYR A 14 2.25 -5.43 -11.74
C TYR A 14 1.29 -6.61 -11.92
N LYS A 15 1.83 -7.79 -12.25
CA LYS A 15 1.03 -9.01 -12.40
C LYS A 15 0.31 -9.35 -11.10
N LYS A 16 1.03 -9.40 -9.98
CA LYS A 16 0.45 -9.69 -8.65
C LYS A 16 -0.60 -8.67 -8.25
N VAL A 17 -0.36 -7.38 -8.47
CA VAL A 17 -1.31 -6.31 -8.17
C VAL A 17 -2.55 -6.37 -9.06
N LYS A 18 -2.44 -6.81 -10.31
CA LYS A 18 -3.60 -7.04 -11.19
C LYS A 18 -4.50 -8.16 -10.68
N GLU A 19 -3.92 -9.22 -10.16
CA GLU A 19 -4.59 -10.48 -9.82
C GLU A 19 -5.16 -10.49 -8.39
N CYS A 20 -4.54 -9.76 -7.45
CA CYS A 20 -4.90 -9.81 -6.04
C CYS A 20 -6.31 -9.27 -5.75
N ASP A 21 -6.94 -9.80 -4.69
CA ASP A 21 -8.19 -9.32 -4.12
C ASP A 21 -7.94 -8.23 -3.05
N ALA A 22 -6.78 -8.29 -2.42
CA ALA A 22 -6.35 -7.35 -1.38
C ALA A 22 -4.87 -7.04 -1.49
N LEU A 23 -4.48 -5.84 -1.07
CA LEU A 23 -3.10 -5.38 -1.00
C LEU A 23 -2.84 -4.72 0.35
N ILE A 24 -1.85 -5.21 1.08
CA ILE A 24 -1.33 -4.53 2.27
C ILE A 24 0.05 -3.96 1.92
N LEU A 25 0.18 -2.65 1.97
CA LEU A 25 1.46 -1.98 1.82
C LEU A 25 2.05 -1.73 3.20
N ALA A 26 3.29 -2.16 3.42
CA ALA A 26 4.03 -1.91 4.65
C ALA A 26 5.33 -1.16 4.36
N SER A 27 5.62 -0.13 5.14
CA SER A 27 6.86 0.64 5.01
C SER A 27 7.25 1.29 6.32
N PRO A 28 8.54 1.35 6.66
CA PRO A 28 9.00 2.26 7.70
C PRO A 28 8.93 3.71 7.20
N ILE A 29 8.96 4.65 8.14
CA ILE A 29 9.19 6.08 7.87
C ILE A 29 10.68 6.38 7.95
N PHE A 30 11.23 6.93 6.86
CA PHE A 30 12.57 7.49 6.81
C PHE A 30 12.51 8.94 6.31
N PHE A 31 13.10 9.87 7.07
CA PHE A 31 13.09 11.30 6.73
C PHE A 31 11.70 11.86 6.40
N GLY A 32 10.71 11.48 7.21
CA GLY A 32 9.35 12.01 7.09
C GLY A 32 8.50 11.43 5.96
N SER A 33 8.95 10.35 5.30
CA SER A 33 8.22 9.71 4.21
C SER A 33 8.43 8.19 4.19
N LEU A 34 7.83 7.52 3.22
CA LEU A 34 8.07 6.10 2.94
C LEU A 34 9.55 5.82 2.66
N SER A 35 9.99 4.59 2.90
CA SER A 35 11.34 4.17 2.51
C SER A 35 11.59 4.36 1.01
N ALA A 36 12.84 4.59 0.64
CA ALA A 36 13.23 4.78 -0.76
C ALA A 36 12.79 3.59 -1.64
N GLN A 37 12.95 2.37 -1.16
CA GLN A 37 12.54 1.17 -1.90
C GLN A 37 11.03 1.15 -2.16
N THR A 38 10.22 1.48 -1.14
CA THR A 38 8.77 1.58 -1.31
C THR A 38 8.40 2.69 -2.28
N LYS A 39 9.05 3.85 -2.16
CA LYS A 39 8.79 4.99 -3.04
C LYS A 39 9.18 4.71 -4.49
N ILE A 40 10.33 4.08 -4.74
CA ILE A 40 10.75 3.65 -6.08
C ILE A 40 9.70 2.72 -6.70
N MET A 41 9.22 1.72 -5.96
CA MET A 41 8.16 0.84 -6.43
C MET A 41 6.89 1.63 -6.80
N ILE A 42 6.45 2.54 -5.93
CA ILE A 42 5.24 3.36 -6.16
C ILE A 42 5.41 4.24 -7.41
N ASP A 43 6.56 4.87 -7.58
CA ASP A 43 6.82 5.76 -8.72
C ASP A 43 6.77 5.03 -10.06
N ARG A 44 7.06 3.73 -10.08
CA ARG A 44 6.91 2.90 -11.27
C ARG A 44 5.44 2.74 -11.70
N PHE A 45 4.46 3.00 -10.82
CA PHE A 45 3.05 3.04 -11.20
C PHE A 45 2.63 4.34 -11.90
N GLN A 46 3.54 5.31 -12.10
CA GLN A 46 3.24 6.53 -12.85
C GLN A 46 2.76 6.24 -14.27
N CYS A 47 3.31 5.22 -14.93
CA CYS A 47 2.83 4.80 -16.25
C CYS A 47 1.38 4.30 -16.22
N ALA A 48 0.97 3.61 -15.16
CA ALA A 48 -0.42 3.19 -14.97
C ALA A 48 -1.34 4.40 -14.71
N TRP A 49 -0.87 5.40 -13.97
CA TRP A 49 -1.59 6.67 -13.79
C TRP A 49 -1.82 7.38 -15.13
N VAL A 50 -0.78 7.51 -15.96
CA VAL A 50 -0.87 8.09 -17.30
C VAL A 50 -1.85 7.30 -18.18
N SER A 51 -1.73 5.98 -18.17
CA SER A 51 -2.62 5.10 -18.94
C SER A 51 -4.08 5.30 -18.53
N LYS A 52 -4.37 5.35 -17.24
CA LYS A 52 -5.73 5.51 -16.71
C LYS A 52 -6.30 6.91 -16.97
N ASN A 53 -5.53 7.97 -16.64
CA ASN A 53 -6.05 9.34 -16.60
C ASN A 53 -5.91 10.09 -17.93
N ILE A 54 -4.85 9.83 -18.69
CA ILE A 54 -4.58 10.49 -19.96
C ILE A 54 -5.08 9.65 -21.14
N LEU A 55 -4.67 8.38 -21.22
CA LEU A 55 -5.01 7.50 -22.33
C LEU A 55 -6.37 6.82 -22.18
N LYS A 56 -7.05 6.99 -21.04
CA LYS A 56 -8.35 6.37 -20.71
C LYS A 56 -8.35 4.84 -20.79
N LYS A 57 -7.18 4.24 -20.55
CA LYS A 57 -6.97 2.78 -20.52
C LYS A 57 -6.62 2.34 -19.11
N ASP A 58 -7.60 1.80 -18.38
CA ASP A 58 -7.35 1.28 -17.04
C ASP A 58 -6.68 -0.10 -17.12
N ILE A 59 -5.46 -0.20 -16.58
CA ILE A 59 -4.66 -1.42 -16.56
C ILE A 59 -5.05 -2.31 -15.37
N PHE A 60 -5.46 -1.69 -14.27
CA PHE A 60 -5.79 -2.37 -13.01
C PHE A 60 -7.30 -2.39 -12.78
N LYS A 61 -8.07 -2.93 -13.75
CA LYS A 61 -9.55 -2.91 -13.75
C LYS A 61 -10.18 -3.58 -12.53
N LYS A 62 -9.54 -4.64 -12.02
CA LYS A 62 -10.07 -5.39 -10.88
C LYS A 62 -10.10 -4.52 -9.64
N LYS A 63 -11.29 -4.37 -9.04
CA LYS A 63 -11.46 -3.74 -7.73
C LYS A 63 -10.82 -4.63 -6.66
N LYS A 64 -10.18 -4.01 -5.70
CA LYS A 64 -9.54 -4.68 -4.57
C LYS A 64 -9.61 -3.85 -3.31
N THR A 65 -9.30 -4.44 -2.18
CA THR A 65 -9.17 -3.72 -0.91
C THR A 65 -7.71 -3.41 -0.63
N GLY A 66 -7.45 -2.35 0.11
CA GLY A 66 -6.10 -1.95 0.46
C GLY A 66 -5.96 -1.49 1.90
N ALA A 67 -4.84 -1.81 2.53
CA ALA A 67 -4.46 -1.29 3.84
C ALA A 67 -3.00 -0.83 3.84
N PHE A 68 -2.71 0.06 4.77
CA PHE A 68 -1.37 0.59 4.95
C PHE A 68 -0.87 0.36 6.38
N ILE A 69 0.30 -0.24 6.52
CA ILE A 69 0.98 -0.42 7.82
C ILE A 69 2.29 0.37 7.79
N CYS A 70 2.52 1.17 8.81
CA CYS A 70 3.67 2.04 8.86
C CYS A 70 4.30 2.06 10.25
N THR A 71 5.62 1.95 10.31
CA THR A 71 6.40 2.03 11.56
C THR A 71 7.30 3.27 11.54
N SER A 72 7.56 3.84 12.71
CA SER A 72 8.45 4.99 12.85
C SER A 72 9.07 5.01 14.25
N ALA A 73 10.34 5.41 14.36
CA ALA A 73 10.94 5.76 15.64
C ALA A 73 10.29 7.02 16.23
N ALA A 74 10.00 8.01 15.40
CA ALA A 74 9.41 9.28 15.81
C ALA A 74 7.89 9.20 15.98
N HIS A 75 7.36 9.99 16.93
CA HIS A 75 5.91 10.16 17.16
C HIS A 75 5.31 11.32 16.33
N ARG A 76 5.79 11.52 15.11
CA ARG A 76 5.42 12.64 14.23
C ARG A 76 4.22 12.29 13.37
N LYS A 77 3.06 12.91 13.66
CA LYS A 77 1.80 12.70 12.90
C LYS A 77 1.91 13.17 11.44
N ASP A 78 2.63 14.25 11.17
CA ASP A 78 2.86 14.78 9.82
C ASP A 78 3.61 13.79 8.94
N PHE A 79 4.53 13.00 9.48
CA PHE A 79 5.23 11.95 8.75
C PHE A 79 4.27 10.86 8.25
N PHE A 80 3.35 10.42 9.13
CA PHE A 80 2.33 9.45 8.75
C PHE A 80 1.34 10.04 7.73
N GLN A 81 0.98 11.32 7.85
CA GLN A 81 0.13 12.00 6.88
C GLN A 81 0.76 12.06 5.49
N ASN A 82 2.06 12.36 5.41
CA ASN A 82 2.82 12.35 4.15
C ASN A 82 2.80 10.97 3.51
N ALA A 83 3.15 9.94 4.27
CA ALA A 83 3.15 8.55 3.80
C ALA A 83 1.75 8.10 3.35
N ARG A 84 0.72 8.39 4.14
CA ARG A 84 -0.69 8.09 3.81
C ARG A 84 -1.10 8.71 2.48
N SER A 85 -0.75 9.97 2.24
CA SER A 85 -1.09 10.68 1.02
C SER A 85 -0.54 9.95 -0.22
N ILE A 86 0.72 9.53 -0.17
CA ILE A 86 1.36 8.79 -1.27
C ILE A 86 0.65 7.45 -1.51
N VAL A 87 0.36 6.70 -0.45
CA VAL A 87 -0.30 5.38 -0.55
C VAL A 87 -1.72 5.51 -1.08
N ARG A 88 -2.47 6.54 -0.68
CA ARG A 88 -3.80 6.81 -1.22
C ARG A 88 -3.77 7.06 -2.73
N ASN A 89 -2.79 7.82 -3.21
CA ASN A 89 -2.63 8.06 -4.65
C ASN A 89 -2.35 6.74 -5.40
N LEU A 90 -1.45 5.90 -4.89
CA LEU A 90 -1.22 4.58 -5.47
C LEU A 90 -2.51 3.76 -5.52
N PHE A 91 -3.25 3.68 -4.41
CA PHE A 91 -4.47 2.89 -4.31
C PHE A 91 -5.55 3.34 -5.31
N GLN A 92 -5.68 4.65 -5.56
CA GLN A 92 -6.57 5.15 -6.61
C GLN A 92 -6.16 4.67 -8.01
N VAL A 93 -4.86 4.63 -8.29
CA VAL A 93 -4.34 4.18 -9.59
C VAL A 93 -4.65 2.71 -9.83
N ILE A 94 -4.50 1.88 -8.81
CA ILE A 94 -4.67 0.42 -8.90
C ILE A 94 -6.07 -0.08 -8.54
N ASN A 95 -7.06 0.80 -8.38
CA ASN A 95 -8.42 0.49 -7.97
C ASN A 95 -8.53 -0.27 -6.63
N ALA A 96 -7.67 0.10 -5.67
CA ALA A 96 -7.74 -0.40 -4.31
C ALA A 96 -8.51 0.57 -3.42
N LYS A 97 -9.57 0.10 -2.77
CA LYS A 97 -10.28 0.87 -1.75
C LYS A 97 -9.44 0.91 -0.47
N TYR A 98 -9.18 2.10 0.05
CA TYR A 98 -8.44 2.28 1.30
C TYR A 98 -9.33 1.90 2.49
N GLU A 99 -9.20 0.68 3.00
CA GLU A 99 -10.05 0.14 4.07
C GLU A 99 -9.52 0.41 5.47
N GLY A 100 -8.25 0.63 5.62
CA GLY A 100 -7.67 0.91 6.93
C GLY A 100 -6.17 1.08 6.93
N GLU A 101 -5.67 1.45 8.09
CA GLU A 101 -4.26 1.71 8.33
C GLU A 101 -3.85 1.37 9.75
N LEU A 102 -2.58 1.12 9.95
CA LEU A 102 -1.97 0.96 11.26
C LEU A 102 -0.65 1.72 11.30
N PHE A 103 -0.54 2.68 12.21
CA PHE A 103 0.67 3.43 12.47
C PHE A 103 1.26 3.01 13.81
N CYS A 104 2.52 2.59 13.78
CA CYS A 104 3.26 2.12 14.95
C CYS A 104 4.44 3.06 15.21
N PRO A 105 4.24 4.17 15.93
CA PRO A 105 5.34 5.05 16.35
C PRO A 105 6.15 4.45 17.50
N GLY A 106 7.36 4.96 17.72
CA GLY A 106 8.22 4.57 18.82
C GLY A 106 8.94 3.24 18.62
N LEU A 107 9.06 2.74 17.41
CA LEU A 107 9.73 1.49 17.09
C LEU A 107 11.06 1.74 16.37
N GLU A 108 12.18 1.50 17.06
CA GLU A 108 13.52 1.70 16.52
C GLU A 108 14.23 0.38 16.19
N LYS A 109 14.06 -0.62 17.04
CA LYS A 109 14.81 -1.88 16.97
C LYS A 109 14.00 -2.99 16.33
N LYS A 110 14.68 -3.88 15.62
CA LYS A 110 14.08 -5.09 15.07
C LYS A 110 13.40 -5.92 16.17
N GLY A 111 12.14 -6.25 15.93
CA GLY A 111 11.35 -7.06 16.87
C GLY A 111 10.78 -6.30 18.06
N GLU A 112 11.03 -5.00 18.18
CA GLU A 112 10.56 -4.18 19.29
C GLU A 112 9.03 -4.13 19.40
N VAL A 113 8.32 -4.29 18.30
CA VAL A 113 6.85 -4.36 18.25
C VAL A 113 6.28 -5.43 19.18
N LYS A 114 7.05 -6.47 19.54
CA LYS A 114 6.63 -7.51 20.49
C LYS A 114 6.38 -6.99 21.91
N LYS A 115 6.89 -5.81 22.23
CA LYS A 115 6.65 -5.13 23.51
C LYS A 115 5.33 -4.36 23.54
N TYR A 116 4.65 -4.25 22.39
CA TYR A 116 3.43 -3.48 22.20
C TYR A 116 2.33 -4.38 21.65
N PRO A 117 1.71 -5.22 22.50
CA PRO A 117 0.69 -6.17 22.07
C PRO A 117 -0.50 -5.49 21.37
N GLU A 118 -0.80 -4.24 21.71
CA GLU A 118 -1.84 -3.44 21.10
C GLU A 118 -1.61 -3.22 19.58
N PHE A 119 -0.36 -3.11 19.13
CA PHE A 119 -0.07 -3.02 17.69
C PHE A 119 -0.30 -4.35 16.99
N LEU A 120 -0.01 -5.46 17.65
CA LEU A 120 -0.23 -6.80 17.10
C LEU A 120 -1.71 -7.13 17.01
N GLU A 121 -2.50 -6.77 18.02
CA GLU A 121 -3.96 -6.92 18.00
C GLU A 121 -4.59 -6.05 16.91
N SER A 122 -4.17 -4.79 16.81
CA SER A 122 -4.64 -3.88 15.76
C SER A 122 -4.30 -4.39 14.35
N ALA A 123 -3.10 -4.98 14.17
CA ALA A 123 -2.71 -5.58 12.90
C ALA A 123 -3.57 -6.81 12.55
N TYR A 124 -3.87 -7.64 13.55
CA TYR A 124 -4.74 -8.79 13.38
C TYR A 124 -6.17 -8.38 12.97
N ASP A 125 -6.73 -7.37 13.66
CA ASP A 125 -8.07 -6.85 13.35
C ASP A 125 -8.12 -6.18 11.98
N LEU A 126 -7.08 -5.44 11.60
CA LEU A 126 -6.94 -4.89 10.26
C LEU A 126 -6.93 -6.01 9.21
N GLY A 127 -6.20 -7.09 9.46
CA GLY A 127 -6.16 -8.26 8.58
C GLY A 127 -7.53 -8.91 8.41
N LYS A 128 -8.30 -9.10 9.49
CA LYS A 128 -9.69 -9.61 9.43
C LYS A 128 -10.58 -8.69 8.59
N LYS A 129 -10.50 -7.38 8.82
CA LYS A 129 -11.28 -6.39 8.09
C LYS A 129 -10.98 -6.45 6.58
N ILE A 130 -9.70 -6.51 6.21
CA ILE A 130 -9.28 -6.60 4.80
C ILE A 130 -9.75 -7.91 4.16
N ALA A 131 -9.64 -9.03 4.85
CA ALA A 131 -10.09 -10.32 4.34
C ALA A 131 -11.60 -10.36 4.12
N SER A 132 -12.40 -9.77 5.02
CA SER A 132 -13.85 -9.66 4.87
C SER A 132 -14.20 -8.77 3.67
N ALA A 133 -13.62 -7.57 3.60
CA ALA A 133 -13.87 -6.64 2.49
C ALA A 133 -13.47 -7.22 1.12
N ALA A 134 -12.41 -8.02 1.06
CA ALA A 134 -12.00 -8.70 -0.16
C ALA A 134 -12.99 -9.76 -0.62
N LYS A 135 -13.64 -10.49 0.32
CA LYS A 135 -14.70 -11.46 -0.01
C LYS A 135 -15.90 -10.77 -0.62
N ASP A 136 -16.30 -9.61 -0.10
CA ASP A 136 -17.47 -8.84 -0.57
C ASP A 136 -17.30 -8.31 -2.00
N LEU A 137 -16.06 -8.23 -2.49
CA LEU A 137 -15.75 -7.80 -3.86
C LEU A 137 -15.79 -8.94 -4.89
N ARG A 138 -15.86 -10.22 -4.45
CA ARG A 138 -15.93 -11.35 -5.36
C ARG A 138 -17.34 -11.45 -5.93
N PRO A 139 -17.48 -11.61 -7.26
CA PRO A 139 -18.78 -11.91 -7.83
C PRO A 139 -19.32 -13.22 -7.25
N SER A 140 -20.62 -13.23 -6.99
CA SER A 140 -21.38 -14.42 -6.56
C SER A 140 -21.29 -15.51 -7.61
#